data_60e82d6f84558518286351699147382b
#
_entry.id   60e82d6f84558518286351699147382b
#
_cell.length_a   1.000
_cell.length_b   1.000
_cell.length_c   1.000
_cell.angle_alpha   90.00
_cell.angle_beta   90.00
_cell.angle_gamma   90.00
#
_symmetry.space_group_name_H-M   'P 1'
#
loop_
_entity.id
_entity.type
_entity.pdbx_description
1 polymer ?
#
loop_
_entity_poly.entity_id
_entity_poly.type
_entity_poly.pdbx_seq_one_letter_code
_entity_poly.pdbx_strand_id
1 'polypeptide(L)'
;VWASVGMAQDEEIHLSESLDVKTLYQPIASLEVHGETAVSLLEELETKHYRTVEVDDNFSSAIFDSLIDTLDGSHSYFLRSDVDELSKFRYTLDDSLKSGSVEPGFEIYNTYYKRVLERLIYAINRIENNIPQMDFSVDEYIQLDREDAPYAESIADLDEIWRLRIKNSVLSLRLTGDDDEEIKDKLSKRYRNQLSQVLKTNERDIFQTFLSTVAKTVDPHTAYFSPRDSENFNMGLSLSLQGIGAQLTTEDEYTKIVELIKGGPAERGEELKQGDRIIGIGQGVDGEIQDVVGMRLDDVVAQIRGEKGTVVRLSVIPADAVSESSAQTISITRDTVKLEDQSAKKEIIELSYNEREYKIGVIDLPTFYFDFEAASRGEEDFKSSTRDVKILLEELKEEGVDGVVVDLRNNGGGSLGEANQLVGLFIETGATVQIRYSGKRNGFTRP
;
A
#
# COMPACT_ATOMS: atom_id res chain seq x y z
N VAL A 1 7.19 17.52 46.49
CA VAL A 1 8.12 16.97 45.52
C VAL A 1 7.43 16.97 44.20
N TRP A 2 7.64 17.97 43.39
CA TRP A 2 7.08 18.14 42.06
C TRP A 2 7.98 17.42 41.07
N ALA A 3 7.49 16.39 40.40
CA ALA A 3 8.13 15.81 39.24
C ALA A 3 7.52 16.48 38.00
N SER A 4 8.28 17.32 37.33
CA SER A 4 7.98 17.87 36.02
C SER A 4 8.06 16.75 35.01
N VAL A 5 6.92 16.36 34.46
CA VAL A 5 6.81 15.59 33.21
C VAL A 5 7.15 16.57 32.09
N GLY A 6 8.26 16.41 31.45
CA GLY A 6 8.64 17.15 30.26
C GLY A 6 7.67 16.75 29.14
N MET A 7 6.88 17.70 28.67
CA MET A 7 6.20 17.62 27.37
C MET A 7 7.30 17.60 26.31
N ALA A 8 7.36 16.54 25.53
CA ALA A 8 8.04 16.57 24.24
C ALA A 8 7.26 17.56 23.37
N GLN A 9 7.87 18.70 23.08
CA GLN A 9 7.41 19.58 22.01
C GLN A 9 7.71 18.84 20.71
N ASP A 10 6.67 18.53 19.97
CA ASP A 10 6.80 18.21 18.55
C ASP A 10 7.35 19.46 17.87
N GLU A 11 8.67 19.47 17.63
CA GLU A 11 9.32 20.47 16.79
C GLU A 11 8.84 20.24 15.36
N GLU A 12 8.03 21.14 14.81
CA GLU A 12 7.88 21.31 13.38
C GLU A 12 9.27 21.32 12.75
N ILE A 13 9.58 20.31 11.97
CA ILE A 13 10.82 20.28 11.20
C ILE A 13 10.67 21.32 10.08
N HIS A 14 10.95 22.58 10.40
CA HIS A 14 11.18 23.60 9.38
C HIS A 14 12.40 23.19 8.56
N LEU A 15 12.16 22.58 7.38
CA LEU A 15 13.17 22.14 6.41
C LEU A 15 13.94 23.33 5.77
N SER A 16 14.11 24.43 6.47
CA SER A 16 14.86 25.63 6.04
C SER A 16 16.31 25.70 6.54
N GLU A 17 16.71 24.83 7.49
CA GLU A 17 18.10 24.69 7.93
C GLU A 17 18.82 23.61 7.12
N SER A 18 20.15 23.70 7.03
CA SER A 18 20.96 22.77 6.24
C SER A 18 20.64 21.31 6.60
N LEU A 19 20.04 20.57 5.67
CA LEU A 19 19.71 19.16 5.85
C LEU A 19 21.00 18.36 6.14
N ASP A 20 21.10 17.75 7.31
CA ASP A 20 22.23 16.90 7.70
C ASP A 20 21.72 15.51 8.07
N VAL A 21 22.25 14.48 7.39
CA VAL A 21 21.96 13.07 7.67
C VAL A 21 22.18 12.72 9.15
N LYS A 22 23.22 13.28 9.79
CA LYS A 22 23.53 12.98 11.20
C LYS A 22 22.42 13.43 12.16
N THR A 23 21.67 14.46 11.79
CA THR A 23 20.55 14.96 12.57
C THR A 23 19.28 14.18 12.28
N LEU A 24 19.05 13.81 11.02
CA LEU A 24 17.80 13.17 10.56
C LEU A 24 17.81 11.65 10.73
N TYR A 25 18.97 11.00 10.63
CA TYR A 25 19.06 9.55 10.76
C TYR A 25 18.98 9.10 12.20
N GLN A 26 17.98 8.29 12.50
CA GLN A 26 17.87 7.53 13.74
C GLN A 26 17.58 6.08 13.36
N PRO A 27 18.40 5.10 13.83
CA PRO A 27 18.13 3.70 13.55
C PRO A 27 16.82 3.27 14.21
N ILE A 28 16.01 2.55 13.46
CA ILE A 28 14.71 2.05 13.90
C ILE A 28 14.93 0.66 14.50
N ALA A 29 14.46 0.45 15.73
CA ALA A 29 14.59 -0.82 16.45
C ALA A 29 13.36 -1.71 16.25
N SER A 30 13.57 -3.03 16.36
CA SER A 30 12.47 -4.00 16.37
C SER A 30 11.68 -3.97 17.69
N LEU A 31 10.48 -4.56 17.69
CA LEU A 31 9.66 -4.80 18.87
C LEU A 31 9.69 -6.30 19.22
N GLU A 32 9.45 -6.65 20.48
CA GLU A 32 9.41 -8.03 20.94
C GLU A 32 8.39 -8.89 20.16
N VAL A 33 7.22 -8.34 19.88
CA VAL A 33 6.16 -9.00 19.09
C VAL A 33 6.61 -9.39 17.67
N HIS A 34 7.59 -8.69 17.10
CA HIS A 34 8.13 -9.04 15.79
C HIS A 34 8.82 -10.39 15.79
N GLY A 35 9.56 -10.70 16.85
CA GLY A 35 10.22 -11.99 17.01
C GLY A 35 9.23 -13.15 17.12
N GLU A 36 8.20 -12.99 17.95
CA GLU A 36 7.13 -13.97 18.09
C GLU A 36 6.40 -14.24 16.76
N THR A 37 6.11 -13.17 16.02
CA THR A 37 5.46 -13.28 14.71
C THR A 37 6.35 -13.97 13.68
N ALA A 38 7.66 -13.70 13.69
CA ALA A 38 8.61 -14.34 12.79
C ALA A 38 8.70 -15.86 13.03
N VAL A 39 8.76 -16.28 14.29
CA VAL A 39 8.73 -17.72 14.66
C VAL A 39 7.43 -18.36 14.16
N SER A 40 6.28 -17.72 14.42
CA SER A 40 4.98 -18.25 13.98
C SER A 40 4.90 -18.37 12.45
N LEU A 41 5.44 -17.38 11.71
CA LEU A 41 5.49 -17.45 10.24
C LEU A 41 6.33 -18.66 9.78
N LEU A 42 7.51 -18.87 10.35
CA LEU A 42 8.34 -20.04 9.99
C LEU A 42 7.63 -21.36 10.26
N GLU A 43 6.98 -21.52 11.42
CA GLU A 43 6.20 -22.70 11.75
C GLU A 43 5.07 -22.95 10.73
N GLU A 44 4.36 -21.93 10.29
CA GLU A 44 3.33 -22.04 9.26
C GLU A 44 3.93 -22.46 7.91
N LEU A 45 5.07 -21.88 7.51
CA LEU A 45 5.76 -22.22 6.27
C LEU A 45 6.27 -23.66 6.29
N GLU A 46 6.88 -24.13 7.37
CA GLU A 46 7.40 -25.50 7.48
C GLU A 46 6.28 -26.55 7.55
N THR A 47 5.18 -26.26 8.24
CA THR A 47 4.13 -27.26 8.55
C THR A 47 2.96 -27.26 7.58
N LYS A 48 2.59 -26.11 7.02
CA LYS A 48 1.36 -25.93 6.21
C LYS A 48 1.61 -25.58 4.75
N HIS A 49 2.80 -25.11 4.39
CA HIS A 49 3.08 -24.78 3.01
C HIS A 49 3.02 -26.04 2.11
N TYR A 50 2.56 -25.88 0.85
CA TYR A 50 2.44 -26.99 -0.08
C TYR A 50 3.79 -27.64 -0.43
N ARG A 51 4.83 -26.81 -0.60
CA ARG A 51 6.21 -27.30 -0.74
C ARG A 51 6.78 -27.60 0.65
N THR A 52 7.67 -28.59 0.73
CA THR A 52 8.51 -28.77 1.91
C THR A 52 9.50 -27.60 1.97
N VAL A 53 9.45 -26.84 3.03
CA VAL A 53 10.36 -25.72 3.30
C VAL A 53 11.44 -26.23 4.24
N GLU A 54 12.69 -26.16 3.81
CA GLU A 54 13.86 -26.43 4.66
C GLU A 54 14.46 -25.08 5.05
N VAL A 55 14.37 -24.76 6.34
CA VAL A 55 14.90 -23.50 6.89
C VAL A 55 16.37 -23.74 7.27
N ASP A 56 17.27 -23.48 6.32
CA ASP A 56 18.71 -23.74 6.40
C ASP A 56 19.53 -22.56 5.83
N ASP A 57 20.85 -22.72 5.74
CA ASP A 57 21.78 -21.73 5.17
C ASP A 57 21.41 -21.32 3.73
N ASN A 58 20.86 -22.24 2.91
CA ASN A 58 20.45 -21.91 1.54
C ASN A 58 19.23 -20.99 1.55
N PHE A 59 18.27 -21.30 2.43
CA PHE A 59 17.11 -20.45 2.65
C PHE A 59 17.53 -19.09 3.19
N SER A 60 18.44 -19.04 4.15
CA SER A 60 19.04 -17.81 4.69
C SER A 60 19.69 -16.98 3.58
N SER A 61 20.53 -17.59 2.73
CA SER A 61 21.19 -16.91 1.61
C SER A 61 20.18 -16.35 0.60
N ALA A 62 19.12 -17.11 0.30
CA ALA A 62 18.08 -16.67 -0.63
C ALA A 62 17.27 -15.47 -0.05
N ILE A 63 16.97 -15.47 1.26
CA ILE A 63 16.35 -14.31 1.92
C ILE A 63 17.27 -13.10 1.83
N PHE A 64 18.57 -13.27 2.11
CA PHE A 64 19.53 -12.18 2.05
C PHE A 64 19.56 -11.53 0.67
N ASP A 65 19.74 -12.33 -0.39
CA ASP A 65 19.79 -11.83 -1.77
C ASP A 65 18.48 -11.13 -2.14
N SER A 66 17.34 -11.74 -1.84
CA SER A 66 16.03 -11.17 -2.13
C SER A 66 15.76 -9.88 -1.34
N LEU A 67 16.26 -9.75 -0.11
CA LEU A 67 16.09 -8.54 0.69
C LEU A 67 16.93 -7.39 0.15
N ILE A 68 18.18 -7.64 -0.19
CA ILE A 68 19.08 -6.63 -0.80
C ILE A 68 18.47 -6.14 -2.13
N ASP A 69 18.01 -7.05 -2.98
CA ASP A 69 17.36 -6.73 -4.25
C ASP A 69 16.04 -5.95 -4.05
N THR A 70 15.19 -6.35 -3.10
CA THR A 70 13.95 -5.64 -2.77
C THR A 70 14.22 -4.20 -2.33
N LEU A 71 15.30 -3.96 -1.58
CA LEU A 71 15.65 -2.63 -1.10
C LEU A 71 16.33 -1.78 -2.18
N ASP A 72 17.26 -2.33 -2.93
CA ASP A 72 18.05 -1.60 -3.93
C ASP A 72 18.27 -2.36 -5.24
N GLY A 73 17.20 -2.86 -5.86
CA GLY A 73 17.27 -3.55 -7.16
C GLY A 73 17.85 -2.71 -8.31
N SER A 74 17.94 -1.39 -8.13
CA SER A 74 18.60 -0.49 -9.11
C SER A 74 20.08 -0.21 -8.80
N HIS A 75 20.63 -0.76 -7.75
CA HIS A 75 22.01 -0.54 -7.28
C HIS A 75 22.39 0.95 -7.26
N SER A 76 21.51 1.75 -6.68
CA SER A 76 21.61 3.22 -6.67
C SER A 76 21.73 3.81 -5.25
N TYR A 77 21.67 2.97 -4.23
CA TYR A 77 21.74 3.38 -2.83
C TYR A 77 22.90 2.73 -2.09
N PHE A 78 22.98 1.39 -2.07
CA PHE A 78 24.08 0.70 -1.40
C PHE A 78 25.43 0.93 -2.08
N LEU A 79 26.47 0.99 -1.26
CA LEU A 79 27.83 0.78 -1.71
C LEU A 79 28.15 -0.72 -1.75
N ARG A 80 29.16 -1.10 -2.51
CA ARG A 80 29.72 -2.45 -2.50
C ARG A 80 30.14 -2.86 -1.08
N SER A 81 30.79 -1.94 -0.37
CA SER A 81 31.22 -2.15 1.01
C SER A 81 30.05 -2.38 1.98
N ASP A 82 28.88 -1.77 1.74
CA ASP A 82 27.71 -2.01 2.60
C ASP A 82 27.21 -3.46 2.42
N VAL A 83 27.10 -3.92 1.17
CA VAL A 83 26.65 -5.30 0.87
C VAL A 83 27.65 -6.32 1.41
N ASP A 84 28.96 -6.04 1.28
CA ASP A 84 30.02 -6.91 1.80
C ASP A 84 29.98 -6.98 3.34
N GLU A 85 29.75 -5.87 4.06
CA GLU A 85 29.58 -5.87 5.50
C GLU A 85 28.31 -6.60 5.96
N LEU A 86 27.20 -6.40 5.26
CA LEU A 86 25.93 -7.05 5.55
C LEU A 86 25.95 -8.54 5.22
N SER A 87 26.88 -9.00 4.38
CA SER A 87 27.02 -10.41 4.00
C SER A 87 27.29 -11.35 5.20
N LYS A 88 27.69 -10.80 6.36
CA LYS A 88 27.78 -11.54 7.62
C LYS A 88 26.47 -12.22 8.02
N PHE A 89 25.33 -11.71 7.55
CA PHE A 89 24.00 -12.27 7.82
C PHE A 89 23.56 -13.33 6.82
N ARG A 90 24.26 -13.48 5.70
CA ARG A 90 23.85 -14.33 4.59
C ARG A 90 23.48 -15.77 4.99
N TYR A 91 24.19 -16.33 5.94
CA TYR A 91 24.03 -17.73 6.38
C TYR A 91 23.55 -17.84 7.86
N THR A 92 22.96 -16.77 8.41
CA THR A 92 22.51 -16.74 9.79
C THR A 92 21.10 -16.18 9.99
N LEU A 93 20.43 -15.77 8.90
CA LEU A 93 19.06 -15.26 8.97
C LEU A 93 18.08 -16.33 9.43
N ASP A 94 18.24 -17.59 8.98
CA ASP A 94 17.41 -18.72 9.39
C ASP A 94 17.52 -19.00 10.90
N ASP A 95 18.73 -19.03 11.45
CA ASP A 95 18.98 -19.23 12.88
C ASP A 95 18.41 -18.06 13.71
N SER A 96 18.57 -16.84 13.21
CA SER A 96 18.01 -15.65 13.85
C SER A 96 16.48 -15.72 13.89
N LEU A 97 15.84 -16.00 12.77
CA LEU A 97 14.39 -16.13 12.67
C LEU A 97 13.85 -17.27 13.55
N LYS A 98 14.51 -18.43 13.58
CA LYS A 98 14.16 -19.56 14.47
C LYS A 98 14.24 -19.19 15.96
N SER A 99 15.19 -18.34 16.33
CA SER A 99 15.32 -17.86 17.70
C SER A 99 14.41 -16.67 18.04
N GLY A 100 13.62 -16.18 17.09
CA GLY A 100 12.77 -15.00 17.24
C GLY A 100 13.54 -13.68 17.18
N SER A 101 14.76 -13.66 16.63
CA SER A 101 15.49 -12.43 16.38
C SER A 101 15.27 -11.95 14.96
N VAL A 102 14.78 -10.73 14.81
CA VAL A 102 14.61 -10.02 13.52
C VAL A 102 15.65 -8.91 13.32
N GLU A 103 16.56 -8.76 14.27
CA GLU A 103 17.60 -7.71 14.27
C GLU A 103 18.44 -7.66 12.99
N PRO A 104 18.87 -8.81 12.39
CA PRO A 104 19.61 -8.77 11.14
C PRO A 104 18.86 -8.12 10.00
N GLY A 105 17.55 -8.38 9.87
CA GLY A 105 16.69 -7.73 8.87
C GLY A 105 16.58 -6.22 9.10
N PHE A 106 16.48 -5.80 10.36
CA PHE A 106 16.46 -4.39 10.76
C PHE A 106 17.81 -3.71 10.50
N GLU A 107 18.95 -4.37 10.75
CA GLU A 107 20.27 -3.81 10.45
C GLU A 107 20.47 -3.61 8.94
N ILE A 108 20.06 -4.56 8.13
CA ILE A 108 20.09 -4.44 6.66
C ILE A 108 19.24 -3.23 6.22
N TYR A 109 18.01 -3.15 6.70
CA TYR A 109 17.12 -2.03 6.35
C TYR A 109 17.65 -0.69 6.84
N ASN A 110 18.14 -0.59 8.06
CA ASN A 110 18.69 0.64 8.62
C ASN A 110 19.91 1.16 7.82
N THR A 111 20.75 0.26 7.29
CA THR A 111 21.84 0.62 6.39
C THR A 111 21.28 1.22 5.09
N TYR A 112 20.29 0.60 4.49
CA TYR A 112 19.57 1.13 3.32
C TYR A 112 18.93 2.49 3.63
N TYR A 113 18.17 2.60 4.72
CA TYR A 113 17.49 3.82 5.16
C TYR A 113 18.44 5.00 5.27
N LYS A 114 19.59 4.79 5.89
CA LYS A 114 20.66 5.80 5.96
C LYS A 114 21.12 6.24 4.57
N ARG A 115 21.36 5.29 3.66
CA ARG A 115 21.79 5.59 2.29
C ARG A 115 20.71 6.35 1.51
N VAL A 116 19.46 6.02 1.69
CA VAL A 116 18.33 6.77 1.08
C VAL A 116 18.32 8.22 1.55
N LEU A 117 18.45 8.47 2.86
CA LEU A 117 18.53 9.83 3.40
C LEU A 117 19.72 10.61 2.80
N GLU A 118 20.92 9.99 2.74
CA GLU A 118 22.09 10.61 2.12
C GLU A 118 21.84 11.00 0.66
N ARG A 119 21.19 10.15 -0.10
CA ARG A 119 20.89 10.40 -1.53
C ARG A 119 19.82 11.46 -1.74
N LEU A 120 18.78 11.47 -0.94
CA LEU A 120 17.73 12.49 -1.04
C LEU A 120 18.26 13.88 -0.65
N ILE A 121 19.05 13.96 0.41
CA ILE A 121 19.69 15.21 0.80
C ILE A 121 20.67 15.71 -0.26
N TYR A 122 21.48 14.81 -0.84
CA TYR A 122 22.36 15.16 -1.97
C TYR A 122 21.54 15.71 -3.15
N ALA A 123 20.43 15.05 -3.49
CA ALA A 123 19.56 15.48 -4.59
C ALA A 123 18.97 16.87 -4.34
N ILE A 124 18.41 17.11 -3.15
CA ILE A 124 17.82 18.39 -2.77
C ILE A 124 18.87 19.50 -2.86
N ASN A 125 20.05 19.31 -2.24
CA ASN A 125 21.12 20.28 -2.28
C ASN A 125 21.58 20.62 -3.70
N ARG A 126 21.64 19.61 -4.57
CA ARG A 126 22.06 19.79 -5.96
C ARG A 126 21.02 20.54 -6.80
N ILE A 127 19.75 20.25 -6.58
CA ILE A 127 18.64 20.93 -7.27
C ILE A 127 18.56 22.39 -6.84
N GLU A 128 18.64 22.67 -5.54
CA GLU A 128 18.49 24.01 -5.00
C GLU A 128 19.64 24.95 -5.37
N ASN A 129 20.85 24.40 -5.56
CA ASN A 129 22.04 25.23 -5.74
C ASN A 129 22.73 25.12 -7.08
N ASN A 130 22.48 24.08 -7.89
CA ASN A 130 23.33 23.78 -9.05
C ASN A 130 22.62 23.71 -10.41
N ILE A 131 21.31 23.91 -10.52
CA ILE A 131 20.60 23.83 -11.81
C ILE A 131 21.20 24.78 -12.86
N PRO A 132 21.46 26.09 -12.56
CA PRO A 132 22.00 27.01 -13.55
C PRO A 132 23.43 26.66 -14.01
N GLN A 133 24.19 25.89 -13.21
CA GLN A 133 25.56 25.49 -13.55
C GLN A 133 25.62 24.15 -14.31
N MET A 134 24.49 23.47 -14.57
CA MET A 134 24.48 22.21 -15.31
C MET A 134 24.78 22.44 -16.78
N ASP A 135 25.90 21.87 -17.23
CA ASP A 135 26.31 21.95 -18.64
C ASP A 135 25.68 20.82 -19.45
N PHE A 136 24.77 21.18 -20.36
CA PHE A 136 24.08 20.24 -21.24
C PHE A 136 24.73 20.13 -22.61
N SER A 137 25.85 20.81 -22.86
CA SER A 137 26.63 20.69 -24.09
C SER A 137 27.58 19.49 -24.06
N VAL A 138 27.84 18.93 -22.88
CA VAL A 138 28.69 17.74 -22.69
C VAL A 138 27.91 16.48 -23.07
N ASP A 139 28.54 15.63 -23.88
CA ASP A 139 28.00 14.33 -24.27
C ASP A 139 28.18 13.33 -23.13
N GLU A 140 27.11 13.09 -22.39
CA GLU A 140 27.05 12.19 -21.22
C GLU A 140 25.95 11.17 -21.41
N TYR A 141 26.13 9.98 -20.82
CA TYR A 141 25.18 8.89 -20.87
C TYR A 141 24.66 8.52 -19.49
N ILE A 142 23.36 8.25 -19.38
CA ILE A 142 22.73 7.70 -18.19
C ILE A 142 22.29 6.26 -18.45
N GLN A 143 22.65 5.35 -17.56
CA GLN A 143 22.13 4.00 -17.53
C GLN A 143 20.77 4.03 -16.80
N LEU A 144 19.68 3.86 -17.54
CA LEU A 144 18.31 3.87 -16.99
C LEU A 144 17.97 2.55 -16.32
N ASP A 145 18.27 1.44 -16.98
CA ASP A 145 18.15 0.11 -16.40
C ASP A 145 19.47 -0.25 -15.71
N ARG A 146 19.41 -0.42 -14.41
CA ARG A 146 20.55 -0.67 -13.54
C ARG A 146 20.44 -1.96 -12.73
N GLU A 147 19.47 -2.82 -13.02
CA GLU A 147 19.26 -4.07 -12.29
C GLU A 147 20.53 -4.96 -12.29
N ASP A 148 21.22 -5.04 -13.44
CA ASP A 148 22.48 -5.78 -13.58
C ASP A 148 23.75 -4.91 -13.40
N ALA A 149 23.61 -3.64 -13.02
CA ALA A 149 24.78 -2.77 -12.85
C ALA A 149 25.55 -3.14 -11.57
N PRO A 150 26.89 -2.96 -11.52
CA PRO A 150 27.63 -3.15 -10.28
C PRO A 150 27.23 -2.10 -9.23
N TYR A 151 27.32 -2.49 -7.96
CA TYR A 151 27.24 -1.52 -6.86
C TYR A 151 28.37 -0.51 -6.95
N ALA A 152 28.11 0.72 -6.56
CA ALA A 152 29.12 1.77 -6.47
C ALA A 152 30.21 1.42 -5.46
N GLU A 153 31.47 1.64 -5.82
CA GLU A 153 32.62 1.35 -4.94
C GLU A 153 32.85 2.47 -3.91
N SER A 154 32.38 3.69 -4.21
CA SER A 154 32.56 4.86 -3.35
C SER A 154 31.35 5.79 -3.37
N ILE A 155 31.31 6.69 -2.37
CA ILE A 155 30.32 7.79 -2.34
C ILE A 155 30.42 8.65 -3.61
N ALA A 156 31.64 8.87 -4.14
CA ALA A 156 31.81 9.66 -5.36
C ALA A 156 31.15 8.99 -6.58
N ASP A 157 31.19 7.66 -6.66
CA ASP A 157 30.49 6.92 -7.75
C ASP A 157 28.98 7.01 -7.59
N LEU A 158 28.44 6.91 -6.36
CA LEU A 158 27.02 7.15 -6.10
C LEU A 158 26.63 8.59 -6.43
N ASP A 159 27.46 9.58 -6.07
CA ASP A 159 27.23 10.98 -6.39
C ASP A 159 27.14 11.20 -7.90
N GLU A 160 27.95 10.48 -8.69
CA GLU A 160 27.90 10.56 -10.16
C GLU A 160 26.61 9.94 -10.72
N ILE A 161 26.20 8.77 -10.22
CA ILE A 161 24.93 8.14 -10.59
C ILE A 161 23.77 9.11 -10.33
N TRP A 162 23.72 9.71 -9.15
CA TRP A 162 22.67 10.63 -8.77
C TRP A 162 22.77 11.99 -9.49
N ARG A 163 23.97 12.47 -9.77
CA ARG A 163 24.20 13.68 -10.60
C ARG A 163 23.56 13.52 -11.98
N LEU A 164 23.84 12.39 -12.65
CA LEU A 164 23.27 12.10 -13.98
C LEU A 164 21.75 11.94 -13.92
N ARG A 165 21.22 11.28 -12.87
CA ARG A 165 19.77 11.12 -12.67
C ARG A 165 19.05 12.49 -12.54
N ILE A 166 19.61 13.37 -11.72
CA ILE A 166 19.06 14.72 -11.52
C ILE A 166 19.19 15.52 -12.82
N LYS A 167 20.35 15.49 -13.49
CA LYS A 167 20.57 16.18 -14.76
C LYS A 167 19.58 15.72 -15.84
N ASN A 168 19.30 14.41 -15.92
CA ASN A 168 18.31 13.85 -16.83
C ASN A 168 16.89 14.35 -16.49
N SER A 169 16.54 14.45 -15.21
CA SER A 169 15.23 15.00 -14.78
C SER A 169 15.08 16.47 -15.16
N VAL A 170 16.14 17.28 -14.97
CA VAL A 170 16.18 18.68 -15.39
C VAL A 170 16.05 18.80 -16.91
N LEU A 171 16.79 17.97 -17.66
CA LEU A 171 16.70 17.96 -19.13
C LEU A 171 15.29 17.65 -19.61
N SER A 172 14.65 16.63 -19.01
CA SER A 172 13.30 16.23 -19.38
C SER A 172 12.28 17.36 -19.17
N LEU A 173 12.38 18.10 -18.07
CA LEU A 173 11.51 19.23 -17.79
C LEU A 173 11.80 20.43 -18.70
N ARG A 174 13.06 20.72 -19.03
CA ARG A 174 13.41 21.75 -20.02
C ARG A 174 12.84 21.43 -21.41
N LEU A 175 12.86 20.17 -21.82
CA LEU A 175 12.30 19.72 -23.11
C LEU A 175 10.77 19.85 -23.16
N THR A 176 10.10 19.88 -22.01
CA THR A 176 8.65 20.16 -21.92
C THR A 176 8.33 21.65 -21.80
N GLY A 177 9.34 22.51 -21.73
CA GLY A 177 9.21 23.97 -21.79
C GLY A 177 9.30 24.69 -20.45
N ASP A 178 9.61 23.99 -19.37
CA ASP A 178 9.79 24.58 -18.04
C ASP A 178 11.08 25.41 -17.98
N ASP A 179 11.04 26.55 -17.31
CA ASP A 179 12.24 27.35 -17.00
C ASP A 179 12.96 26.81 -15.74
N ASP A 180 14.16 27.37 -15.46
CA ASP A 180 15.00 26.86 -14.36
C ASP A 180 14.38 27.05 -12.96
N GLU A 181 13.57 28.11 -12.74
CA GLU A 181 12.89 28.32 -11.45
C GLU A 181 11.72 27.34 -11.29
N GLU A 182 10.92 27.14 -12.34
CA GLU A 182 9.84 26.15 -12.34
C GLU A 182 10.37 24.73 -12.14
N ILE A 183 11.50 24.39 -12.78
CA ILE A 183 12.19 23.10 -12.62
C ILE A 183 12.66 22.93 -11.18
N LYS A 184 13.30 23.97 -10.62
CA LYS A 184 13.78 23.96 -9.24
C LYS A 184 12.63 23.71 -8.28
N ASP A 185 11.54 24.45 -8.40
CA ASP A 185 10.37 24.31 -7.52
C ASP A 185 9.75 22.91 -7.62
N LYS A 186 9.54 22.41 -8.83
CA LYS A 186 8.97 21.08 -9.08
C LYS A 186 9.84 19.96 -8.51
N LEU A 187 11.14 20.00 -8.77
CA LEU A 187 12.07 18.95 -8.33
C LEU A 187 12.33 19.05 -6.82
N SER A 188 12.52 20.27 -6.27
CA SER A 188 12.67 20.44 -4.81
C SER A 188 11.45 19.91 -4.07
N LYS A 189 10.25 20.29 -4.49
CA LYS A 189 9.00 19.75 -3.88
C LYS A 189 8.95 18.23 -3.98
N ARG A 190 9.29 17.63 -5.12
CA ARG A 190 9.30 16.18 -5.31
C ARG A 190 10.25 15.48 -4.33
N TYR A 191 11.50 15.91 -4.27
CA TYR A 191 12.51 15.26 -3.42
C TYR A 191 12.30 15.54 -1.93
N ARG A 192 11.81 16.73 -1.55
CA ARG A 192 11.41 17.02 -0.17
C ARG A 192 10.22 16.18 0.28
N ASN A 193 9.23 15.96 -0.58
CA ASN A 193 8.13 15.05 -0.28
C ASN A 193 8.61 13.60 -0.12
N GLN A 194 9.55 13.13 -0.96
CA GLN A 194 10.17 11.81 -0.77
C GLN A 194 10.92 11.73 0.55
N LEU A 195 11.71 12.74 0.91
CA LEU A 195 12.41 12.79 2.19
C LEU A 195 11.42 12.74 3.36
N SER A 196 10.36 13.53 3.32
CA SER A 196 9.30 13.52 4.33
C SER A 196 8.65 12.14 4.49
N GLN A 197 8.38 11.44 3.38
CA GLN A 197 7.84 10.07 3.45
C GLN A 197 8.84 9.08 4.05
N VAL A 198 10.11 9.18 3.65
CA VAL A 198 11.16 8.30 4.18
C VAL A 198 11.38 8.53 5.69
N LEU A 199 11.31 9.77 6.15
CA LEU A 199 11.42 10.10 7.59
C LEU A 199 10.25 9.58 8.44
N LYS A 200 9.12 9.25 7.81
CA LYS A 200 7.95 8.64 8.47
C LYS A 200 8.01 7.10 8.51
N THR A 201 9.09 6.50 8.02
CA THR A 201 9.31 5.04 8.13
C THR A 201 9.36 4.63 9.59
N ASN A 202 8.67 3.54 9.93
CA ASN A 202 8.63 3.00 11.28
C ASN A 202 8.98 1.51 11.32
N GLU A 203 8.98 0.93 12.52
CA GLU A 203 9.33 -0.47 12.76
C GLU A 203 8.40 -1.46 12.03
N ARG A 204 7.12 -1.09 11.83
CA ARG A 204 6.14 -1.94 11.11
C ARG A 204 6.49 -2.07 9.64
N ASP A 205 6.94 -0.97 9.01
CA ASP A 205 7.30 -0.97 7.59
C ASP A 205 8.52 -1.87 7.34
N ILE A 206 9.53 -1.79 8.21
CA ILE A 206 10.73 -2.62 8.15
C ILE A 206 10.36 -4.09 8.32
N PHE A 207 9.60 -4.38 9.35
CA PHE A 207 9.16 -5.73 9.66
C PHE A 207 8.32 -6.34 8.53
N GLN A 208 7.36 -5.58 8.00
CA GLN A 208 6.54 -5.97 6.85
C GLN A 208 7.42 -6.31 5.65
N THR A 209 8.38 -5.45 5.31
CA THR A 209 9.29 -5.65 4.18
C THR A 209 10.12 -6.93 4.37
N PHE A 210 10.68 -7.11 5.55
CA PHE A 210 11.50 -8.28 5.87
C PHE A 210 10.69 -9.59 5.81
N LEU A 211 9.56 -9.68 6.50
CA LEU A 211 8.74 -10.91 6.51
C LEU A 211 8.09 -11.20 5.17
N SER A 212 7.71 -10.18 4.40
CA SER A 212 7.23 -10.37 3.02
C SER A 212 8.32 -10.96 2.13
N THR A 213 9.57 -10.55 2.33
CA THR A 213 10.72 -11.12 1.60
C THR A 213 10.94 -12.58 2.00
N VAL A 214 10.91 -12.90 3.30
CA VAL A 214 10.98 -14.30 3.79
C VAL A 214 9.91 -15.17 3.15
N ALA A 215 8.65 -14.71 3.14
CA ALA A 215 7.55 -15.46 2.56
C ALA A 215 7.71 -15.67 1.05
N LYS A 216 8.07 -14.62 0.30
CA LYS A 216 8.29 -14.69 -1.16
C LYS A 216 9.44 -15.61 -1.57
N THR A 217 10.46 -15.77 -0.71
CA THR A 217 11.58 -16.66 -0.96
C THR A 217 11.14 -18.12 -1.04
N VAL A 218 10.06 -18.51 -0.34
CA VAL A 218 9.50 -19.86 -0.41
C VAL A 218 8.75 -20.09 -1.72
N ASP A 219 7.91 -19.15 -2.10
CA ASP A 219 7.09 -19.22 -3.31
C ASP A 219 6.62 -17.79 -3.69
N PRO A 220 6.62 -17.40 -4.98
CA PRO A 220 6.24 -16.05 -5.39
C PRO A 220 4.77 -15.70 -5.09
N HIS A 221 3.92 -16.68 -4.79
CA HIS A 221 2.51 -16.48 -4.41
C HIS A 221 2.28 -16.49 -2.90
N THR A 222 3.32 -16.81 -2.11
CA THR A 222 3.24 -16.77 -0.65
C THR A 222 3.54 -15.36 -0.18
N ALA A 223 2.60 -14.78 0.59
CA ALA A 223 2.71 -13.42 1.09
C ALA A 223 2.47 -13.36 2.60
N TYR A 224 3.22 -12.50 3.27
CA TYR A 224 2.92 -12.06 4.63
C TYR A 224 2.13 -10.75 4.56
N PHE A 225 1.01 -10.71 5.25
CA PHE A 225 0.25 -9.49 5.47
C PHE A 225 0.34 -9.07 6.94
N SER A 226 0.69 -7.82 7.18
CA SER A 226 0.49 -7.21 8.49
C SER A 226 -1.00 -7.21 8.86
N PRO A 227 -1.38 -7.04 10.12
CA PRO A 227 -2.79 -6.94 10.50
C PRO A 227 -3.56 -5.93 9.64
N ARG A 228 -2.98 -4.76 9.40
CA ARG A 228 -3.56 -3.70 8.58
C ARG A 228 -3.71 -4.10 7.09
N ASP A 229 -2.69 -4.73 6.52
CA ASP A 229 -2.79 -5.17 5.12
C ASP A 229 -3.80 -6.30 4.97
N SER A 230 -3.92 -7.17 5.98
CA SER A 230 -4.97 -8.19 6.03
C SER A 230 -6.37 -7.55 6.08
N GLU A 231 -6.57 -6.51 6.90
CA GLU A 231 -7.82 -5.76 6.92
C GLU A 231 -8.12 -5.10 5.56
N ASN A 232 -7.14 -4.46 4.94
CA ASN A 232 -7.30 -3.83 3.62
C ASN A 232 -7.60 -4.88 2.54
N PHE A 233 -6.93 -6.03 2.57
CA PHE A 233 -7.20 -7.15 1.67
C PHE A 233 -8.63 -7.68 1.84
N ASN A 234 -9.04 -7.93 3.09
CA ASN A 234 -10.39 -8.40 3.41
C ASN A 234 -11.46 -7.38 2.97
N MET A 235 -11.21 -6.09 3.17
CA MET A 235 -12.09 -5.02 2.73
C MET A 235 -12.26 -5.01 1.18
N GLY A 236 -11.16 -5.15 0.45
CA GLY A 236 -11.20 -5.27 -1.02
C GLY A 236 -11.94 -6.52 -1.49
N LEU A 237 -11.85 -7.62 -0.73
CA LEU A 237 -12.55 -8.86 -1.05
C LEU A 237 -14.03 -8.82 -0.66
N SER A 238 -14.39 -8.15 0.44
CA SER A 238 -15.78 -8.04 0.90
C SER A 238 -16.57 -6.93 0.22
N LEU A 239 -15.91 -6.00 -0.46
CA LEU A 239 -16.48 -4.74 -0.94
C LEU A 239 -17.29 -4.01 0.13
N SER A 240 -16.87 -4.14 1.38
CA SER A 240 -17.47 -3.48 2.53
C SER A 240 -16.38 -3.02 3.50
N LEU A 241 -16.65 -1.93 4.18
CA LEU A 241 -15.78 -1.43 5.24
C LEU A 241 -16.60 -0.86 6.39
N GLN A 242 -16.04 -0.88 7.60
CA GLN A 242 -16.62 -0.20 8.74
C GLN A 242 -15.92 1.15 8.96
N GLY A 243 -16.68 2.22 8.91
CA GLY A 243 -16.13 3.57 9.01
C GLY A 243 -17.10 4.66 8.62
N ILE A 244 -16.58 5.76 8.08
CA ILE A 244 -17.39 6.93 7.71
C ILE A 244 -17.78 6.99 6.23
N GLY A 245 -17.12 6.22 5.37
CA GLY A 245 -17.36 6.24 3.91
C GLY A 245 -16.79 7.47 3.22
N ALA A 246 -15.49 7.73 3.41
CA ALA A 246 -14.75 8.77 2.71
C ALA A 246 -13.46 8.20 2.12
N GLN A 247 -13.14 8.61 0.90
CA GLN A 247 -11.84 8.38 0.26
C GLN A 247 -10.92 9.55 0.60
N LEU A 248 -9.74 9.24 1.09
CA LEU A 248 -8.77 10.20 1.62
C LEU A 248 -7.47 10.17 0.83
N THR A 249 -6.78 11.30 0.79
CA THR A 249 -5.42 11.44 0.23
C THR A 249 -4.61 12.39 1.09
N THR A 250 -3.29 12.38 0.91
CA THR A 250 -2.42 13.39 1.50
C THR A 250 -2.27 14.56 0.52
N GLU A 251 -2.50 15.78 1.00
CA GLU A 251 -2.20 17.04 0.30
C GLU A 251 -1.31 17.90 1.19
N ASP A 252 -0.04 18.02 0.81
CA ASP A 252 1.02 18.60 1.64
C ASP A 252 1.08 17.89 3.02
N GLU A 253 0.76 18.56 4.12
CA GLU A 253 0.73 18.00 5.49
C GLU A 253 -0.67 17.55 5.96
N TYR A 254 -1.71 17.84 5.16
CA TYR A 254 -3.09 17.58 5.52
C TYR A 254 -3.61 16.26 4.93
N THR A 255 -4.51 15.62 5.66
CA THR A 255 -5.36 14.55 5.10
C THR A 255 -6.61 15.18 4.48
N LYS A 256 -6.76 15.07 3.17
CA LYS A 256 -7.83 15.68 2.39
C LYS A 256 -8.87 14.66 1.95
N ILE A 257 -10.13 15.06 1.96
CA ILE A 257 -11.25 14.26 1.44
C ILE A 257 -11.28 14.38 -0.08
N VAL A 258 -11.11 13.25 -0.78
CA VAL A 258 -11.18 13.16 -2.23
C VAL A 258 -12.62 12.98 -2.68
N GLU A 259 -13.35 12.07 -2.00
CA GLU A 259 -14.71 11.71 -2.37
C GLU A 259 -15.45 11.11 -1.17
N LEU A 260 -16.77 11.31 -1.11
CA LEU A 260 -17.63 10.63 -0.15
C LEU A 260 -18.34 9.47 -0.84
N ILE A 261 -18.30 8.29 -0.21
CA ILE A 261 -18.91 7.08 -0.74
C ILE A 261 -20.43 7.20 -0.57
N LYS A 262 -21.14 7.03 -1.69
CA LYS A 262 -22.61 7.14 -1.74
C LYS A 262 -23.27 6.19 -0.75
N GLY A 263 -24.22 6.72 0.03
CA GLY A 263 -24.90 5.98 1.08
C GLY A 263 -24.06 5.78 2.37
N GLY A 264 -22.83 6.30 2.41
CA GLY A 264 -21.97 6.24 3.60
C GLY A 264 -22.38 7.24 4.69
N PRO A 265 -21.96 7.03 5.94
CA PRO A 265 -22.29 7.93 7.06
C PRO A 265 -21.89 9.40 6.82
N ALA A 266 -20.72 9.63 6.25
CA ALA A 266 -20.23 10.98 5.97
C ALA A 266 -21.09 11.70 4.92
N GLU A 267 -21.50 10.98 3.87
CA GLU A 267 -22.35 11.55 2.82
C GLU A 267 -23.77 11.83 3.36
N ARG A 268 -24.36 10.90 4.13
CA ARG A 268 -25.68 11.08 4.73
C ARG A 268 -25.74 12.22 5.75
N GLY A 269 -24.59 12.53 6.39
CA GLY A 269 -24.50 13.62 7.37
C GLY A 269 -24.50 15.02 6.74
N GLU A 270 -24.16 15.14 5.46
CA GLU A 270 -24.09 16.38 4.66
C GLU A 270 -23.16 17.49 5.23
N GLU A 271 -22.49 17.21 6.36
CA GLU A 271 -21.58 18.18 7.00
C GLU A 271 -20.18 18.13 6.43
N LEU A 272 -19.69 16.93 6.05
CA LEU A 272 -18.38 16.70 5.45
C LEU A 272 -18.46 16.81 3.92
N LYS A 273 -17.47 17.43 3.29
CA LYS A 273 -17.47 17.68 1.85
C LYS A 273 -16.16 17.27 1.18
N GLN A 274 -16.23 17.03 -0.11
CA GLN A 274 -15.05 16.88 -0.95
C GLN A 274 -14.17 18.13 -0.87
N GLY A 275 -12.87 17.93 -0.67
CA GLY A 275 -11.88 18.98 -0.54
C GLY A 275 -11.63 19.43 0.90
N ASP A 276 -12.45 19.04 1.87
CA ASP A 276 -12.21 19.34 3.28
C ASP A 276 -10.91 18.68 3.76
N ARG A 277 -10.19 19.36 4.66
CA ARG A 277 -8.91 18.91 5.22
C ARG A 277 -9.09 18.56 6.69
N ILE A 278 -8.74 17.34 7.04
CA ILE A 278 -8.82 16.81 8.41
C ILE A 278 -7.55 17.21 9.15
N ILE A 279 -7.70 17.91 10.27
CA ILE A 279 -6.61 18.34 11.14
C ILE A 279 -6.65 17.72 12.53
N GLY A 280 -7.74 17.06 12.91
CA GLY A 280 -7.84 16.43 14.21
C GLY A 280 -8.88 15.32 14.27
N ILE A 281 -8.65 14.33 15.14
CA ILE A 281 -9.53 13.17 15.32
C ILE A 281 -9.76 12.92 16.80
N GLY A 282 -11.02 12.78 17.20
CA GLY A 282 -11.43 12.36 18.54
C GLY A 282 -12.29 11.10 18.52
N GLN A 283 -12.07 10.20 19.47
CA GLN A 283 -12.85 8.96 19.59
C GLN A 283 -14.04 9.15 20.55
N GLY A 284 -15.19 8.61 20.18
CA GLY A 284 -16.42 8.72 20.98
C GLY A 284 -17.02 10.12 21.00
N VAL A 285 -17.99 10.35 21.88
CA VAL A 285 -18.77 11.62 21.95
C VAL A 285 -17.95 12.73 22.60
N ASP A 286 -17.08 12.39 23.58
CA ASP A 286 -16.39 13.35 24.46
C ASP A 286 -14.85 13.18 24.46
N GLY A 287 -14.28 12.25 23.65
CA GLY A 287 -12.82 12.02 23.61
C GLY A 287 -12.05 13.26 23.18
N GLU A 288 -10.84 13.43 23.63
CA GLU A 288 -9.95 14.52 23.20
C GLU A 288 -9.68 14.44 21.70
N ILE A 289 -9.69 15.58 21.02
CA ILE A 289 -9.31 15.67 19.60
C ILE A 289 -7.78 15.77 19.54
N GLN A 290 -7.17 14.75 18.98
CA GLN A 290 -5.73 14.68 18.71
C GLN A 290 -5.43 15.33 17.38
N ASP A 291 -4.37 16.10 17.32
CA ASP A 291 -3.86 16.68 16.07
C ASP A 291 -3.32 15.55 15.15
N VAL A 292 -3.66 15.62 13.87
CA VAL A 292 -3.23 14.64 12.86
C VAL A 292 -2.52 15.29 11.67
N VAL A 293 -2.22 16.60 11.76
CA VAL A 293 -1.46 17.31 10.72
C VAL A 293 -0.07 16.69 10.60
N GLY A 294 0.37 16.44 9.38
CA GLY A 294 1.67 15.78 9.14
C GLY A 294 1.72 14.28 9.43
N MET A 295 0.70 13.67 10.02
CA MET A 295 0.65 12.22 10.24
C MET A 295 0.61 11.45 8.91
N ARG A 296 0.98 10.18 8.96
CA ARG A 296 0.83 9.27 7.82
C ARG A 296 -0.65 9.03 7.54
N LEU A 297 -1.02 9.04 6.27
CA LEU A 297 -2.41 8.81 5.85
C LEU A 297 -3.00 7.52 6.44
N ASP A 298 -2.20 6.46 6.46
CA ASP A 298 -2.62 5.17 7.00
C ASP A 298 -2.98 5.23 8.47
N ASP A 299 -2.21 5.98 9.28
CA ASP A 299 -2.44 6.11 10.72
C ASP A 299 -3.68 7.00 10.98
N VAL A 300 -3.89 8.01 10.14
CA VAL A 300 -5.12 8.82 10.14
C VAL A 300 -6.33 7.97 9.76
N VAL A 301 -6.24 7.18 8.69
CA VAL A 301 -7.30 6.26 8.25
C VAL A 301 -7.64 5.24 9.33
N ALA A 302 -6.63 4.66 10.00
CA ALA A 302 -6.83 3.71 11.09
C ALA A 302 -7.62 4.32 12.27
N GLN A 303 -7.41 5.61 12.58
CA GLN A 303 -8.17 6.30 13.61
C GLN A 303 -9.59 6.68 13.17
N ILE A 304 -9.81 6.93 11.88
CA ILE A 304 -11.14 7.26 11.34
C ILE A 304 -12.01 6.01 11.22
N ARG A 305 -11.45 4.88 10.82
CA ARG A 305 -12.13 3.57 10.81
C ARG A 305 -12.47 3.12 12.22
N GLY A 306 -13.36 2.15 12.35
CA GLY A 306 -13.72 1.53 13.61
C GLY A 306 -15.10 0.88 13.53
N GLU A 307 -15.46 0.17 14.58
CA GLU A 307 -16.68 -0.64 14.66
C GLU A 307 -17.95 0.17 14.39
N LYS A 308 -18.88 -0.44 13.65
CA LYS A 308 -20.22 0.09 13.40
C LYS A 308 -20.91 0.53 14.71
N GLY A 309 -21.53 1.71 14.68
CA GLY A 309 -22.23 2.30 15.82
C GLY A 309 -21.33 3.11 16.76
N THR A 310 -20.01 3.08 16.61
CA THR A 310 -19.10 3.95 17.36
C THR A 310 -19.03 5.34 16.73
N VAL A 311 -18.70 6.36 17.52
CA VAL A 311 -18.61 7.75 17.05
C VAL A 311 -17.15 8.14 16.84
N VAL A 312 -16.86 8.82 15.73
CA VAL A 312 -15.62 9.56 15.50
C VAL A 312 -15.94 11.04 15.33
N ARG A 313 -15.11 11.90 15.91
CA ARG A 313 -15.20 13.35 15.72
C ARG A 313 -14.00 13.80 14.90
N LEU A 314 -14.27 14.57 13.86
CA LEU A 314 -13.27 15.11 12.96
C LEU A 314 -13.23 16.63 13.13
N SER A 315 -12.05 17.17 13.40
CA SER A 315 -11.79 18.59 13.24
C SER A 315 -11.35 18.82 11.80
N VAL A 316 -12.11 19.60 11.05
CA VAL A 316 -11.90 19.80 9.62
C VAL A 316 -11.86 21.27 9.25
N ILE A 317 -10.99 21.61 8.30
CA ILE A 317 -10.96 22.90 7.62
C ILE A 317 -11.78 22.74 6.34
N PRO A 318 -12.87 23.51 6.16
CA PRO A 318 -13.65 23.48 4.93
C PRO A 318 -12.81 23.80 3.68
N ALA A 319 -13.16 23.19 2.55
CA ALA A 319 -12.42 23.36 1.29
C ALA A 319 -12.29 24.80 0.81
N ASP A 320 -13.27 25.63 1.13
CA ASP A 320 -13.33 27.06 0.80
C ASP A 320 -12.69 27.99 1.85
N ALA A 321 -12.24 27.44 2.97
CA ALA A 321 -11.60 28.20 4.04
C ALA A 321 -10.11 28.42 3.78
N VAL A 322 -9.64 29.62 4.11
CA VAL A 322 -8.24 30.04 3.86
C VAL A 322 -7.33 29.77 5.07
N SER A 323 -7.91 29.47 6.24
CA SER A 323 -7.18 29.44 7.52
C SER A 323 -7.73 28.32 8.45
N GLU A 324 -6.84 27.73 9.24
CA GLU A 324 -7.18 26.76 10.28
C GLU A 324 -8.11 27.30 11.34
N SER A 325 -8.15 28.63 11.54
CA SER A 325 -9.10 29.26 12.44
C SER A 325 -10.58 29.06 12.07
N SER A 326 -10.85 28.56 10.85
CA SER A 326 -12.19 28.20 10.37
C SER A 326 -12.55 26.73 10.62
N ALA A 327 -11.71 25.99 11.36
CA ALA A 327 -11.96 24.59 11.64
C ALA A 327 -13.26 24.37 12.39
N GLN A 328 -13.98 23.33 12.02
CA GLN A 328 -15.22 22.89 12.65
C GLN A 328 -15.14 21.42 13.06
N THR A 329 -15.83 21.06 14.13
CA THR A 329 -15.87 19.67 14.58
C THR A 329 -17.15 19.01 14.10
N ILE A 330 -16.99 17.90 13.36
CA ILE A 330 -18.08 17.08 12.82
C ILE A 330 -18.07 15.74 13.54
N SER A 331 -19.23 15.30 14.03
CA SER A 331 -19.39 14.02 14.70
C SER A 331 -20.09 13.03 13.77
N ILE A 332 -19.43 11.89 13.49
CA ILE A 332 -19.96 10.89 12.56
C ILE A 332 -20.07 9.56 13.28
N THR A 333 -21.26 8.94 13.24
CA THR A 333 -21.44 7.57 13.70
C THR A 333 -21.02 6.61 12.59
N ARG A 334 -20.02 5.77 12.87
CA ARG A 334 -19.52 4.77 11.91
C ARG A 334 -20.59 3.74 11.57
N ASP A 335 -20.59 3.28 10.33
CA ASP A 335 -21.50 2.25 9.84
C ASP A 335 -20.78 1.35 8.85
N THR A 336 -21.43 0.28 8.43
CA THR A 336 -20.98 -0.52 7.29
C THR A 336 -21.21 0.26 6.01
N VAL A 337 -20.16 0.48 5.24
CA VAL A 337 -20.18 1.16 3.94
C VAL A 337 -19.97 0.13 2.85
N LYS A 338 -20.93 0.00 1.94
CA LYS A 338 -20.84 -0.91 0.78
C LYS A 338 -20.25 -0.18 -0.42
N LEU A 339 -19.26 -0.79 -1.07
CA LEU A 339 -18.58 -0.24 -2.24
C LEU A 339 -19.33 -0.64 -3.51
N GLU A 340 -20.55 -0.11 -3.71
CA GLU A 340 -21.44 -0.48 -4.81
C GLU A 340 -20.82 -0.21 -6.19
N ASP A 341 -19.98 0.82 -6.31
CA ASP A 341 -19.32 1.16 -7.56
C ASP A 341 -18.33 0.10 -8.06
N GLN A 342 -17.85 -0.76 -7.15
CA GLN A 342 -16.96 -1.88 -7.45
C GLN A 342 -17.69 -3.22 -7.57
N SER A 343 -19.02 -3.25 -7.42
CA SER A 343 -19.83 -4.44 -7.60
C SER A 343 -20.07 -4.75 -9.08
N ALA A 344 -20.56 -5.96 -9.37
CA ALA A 344 -20.97 -6.34 -10.72
C ALA A 344 -22.02 -5.37 -11.28
N LYS A 345 -21.86 -4.99 -12.55
CA LYS A 345 -22.77 -4.06 -13.26
C LYS A 345 -23.20 -4.70 -14.56
N LYS A 346 -24.39 -4.33 -15.05
CA LYS A 346 -24.86 -4.77 -16.37
C LYS A 346 -25.05 -3.61 -17.33
N GLU A 347 -24.88 -3.90 -18.60
CA GLU A 347 -25.33 -3.05 -19.72
C GLU A 347 -25.95 -3.89 -20.81
N ILE A 348 -26.73 -3.25 -21.70
CA ILE A 348 -27.31 -3.93 -22.90
C ILE A 348 -26.68 -3.27 -24.11
N ILE A 349 -26.16 -4.12 -25.01
CA ILE A 349 -25.62 -3.72 -26.29
C ILE A 349 -26.56 -4.23 -27.38
N GLU A 350 -27.05 -3.34 -28.24
CA GLU A 350 -27.78 -3.69 -29.42
C GLU A 350 -26.83 -3.88 -30.61
N LEU A 351 -26.91 -5.04 -31.27
CA LEU A 351 -26.03 -5.42 -32.37
C LEU A 351 -26.86 -5.81 -33.57
N SER A 352 -26.57 -5.22 -34.74
CA SER A 352 -27.10 -5.66 -36.02
C SER A 352 -26.12 -6.61 -36.70
N TYR A 353 -26.56 -7.86 -36.93
CA TYR A 353 -25.73 -8.84 -37.62
C TYR A 353 -26.62 -9.68 -38.59
N ASN A 354 -26.23 -9.80 -39.86
CA ASN A 354 -26.95 -10.52 -40.89
C ASN A 354 -28.44 -10.12 -40.97
N GLU A 355 -28.72 -8.82 -41.02
CA GLU A 355 -30.08 -8.25 -41.11
C GLU A 355 -31.00 -8.59 -39.91
N ARG A 356 -30.42 -9.03 -38.79
CA ARG A 356 -31.12 -9.29 -37.54
C ARG A 356 -30.56 -8.43 -36.43
N GLU A 357 -31.45 -7.88 -35.63
CA GLU A 357 -31.11 -7.18 -34.41
C GLU A 357 -31.00 -8.18 -33.26
N TYR A 358 -29.91 -8.00 -32.43
CA TYR A 358 -29.68 -8.79 -31.25
C TYR A 358 -29.48 -7.87 -30.06
N LYS A 359 -30.02 -8.27 -28.91
CA LYS A 359 -29.74 -7.64 -27.61
C LYS A 359 -28.82 -8.52 -26.83
N ILE A 360 -27.64 -8.01 -26.49
CA ILE A 360 -26.64 -8.72 -25.69
C ILE A 360 -26.51 -8.04 -24.35
N GLY A 361 -26.79 -8.78 -23.27
CA GLY A 361 -26.51 -8.36 -21.93
C GLY A 361 -25.02 -8.54 -21.64
N VAL A 362 -24.33 -7.50 -21.17
CA VAL A 362 -22.94 -7.57 -20.72
C VAL A 362 -22.92 -7.36 -19.20
N ILE A 363 -22.30 -8.28 -18.48
CA ILE A 363 -22.08 -8.18 -17.03
C ILE A 363 -20.59 -7.94 -16.82
N ASP A 364 -20.24 -6.75 -16.37
CA ASP A 364 -18.88 -6.40 -15.93
C ASP A 364 -18.69 -6.89 -14.50
N LEU A 365 -17.71 -7.76 -14.30
CA LEU A 365 -17.37 -8.35 -12.99
C LEU A 365 -15.90 -8.08 -12.64
N PRO A 366 -15.59 -7.02 -11.90
CA PRO A 366 -14.21 -6.61 -11.63
C PRO A 366 -13.46 -7.51 -10.63
N THR A 367 -14.19 -8.25 -9.77
CA THR A 367 -13.58 -9.17 -8.79
C THR A 367 -14.60 -10.22 -8.33
N PHE A 368 -14.13 -11.38 -7.85
CA PHE A 368 -14.99 -12.38 -7.20
C PHE A 368 -15.12 -12.06 -5.71
N TYR A 369 -15.90 -11.02 -5.39
CA TYR A 369 -16.07 -10.53 -4.03
C TYR A 369 -17.01 -11.38 -3.19
N PHE A 370 -16.68 -11.46 -1.87
CA PHE A 370 -17.50 -12.18 -0.88
C PHE A 370 -17.25 -11.61 0.53
N ASP A 371 -18.31 -11.19 1.19
CA ASP A 371 -18.25 -10.72 2.58
C ASP A 371 -18.37 -11.89 3.55
N PHE A 372 -17.19 -12.48 3.88
CA PHE A 372 -17.09 -13.62 4.79
C PHE A 372 -17.61 -13.31 6.18
N GLU A 373 -17.40 -12.10 6.67
CA GLU A 373 -17.81 -11.71 8.02
C GLU A 373 -19.33 -11.55 8.12
N ALA A 374 -19.95 -10.83 7.20
CA ALA A 374 -21.40 -10.67 7.16
C ALA A 374 -22.09 -12.03 6.95
N ALA A 375 -21.58 -12.86 6.04
CA ALA A 375 -22.07 -14.22 5.82
C ALA A 375 -21.96 -15.10 7.08
N SER A 376 -20.85 -15.02 7.81
CA SER A 376 -20.64 -15.79 9.06
C SER A 376 -21.55 -15.35 10.19
N ARG A 377 -21.94 -14.08 10.22
CA ARG A 377 -22.94 -13.54 11.19
C ARG A 377 -24.37 -13.88 10.79
N GLY A 378 -24.57 -14.50 9.61
CA GLY A 378 -25.91 -14.86 9.11
C GLY A 378 -26.70 -13.67 8.58
N GLU A 379 -26.04 -12.60 8.15
CA GLU A 379 -26.69 -11.47 7.50
C GLU A 379 -27.26 -11.91 6.15
N GLU A 380 -28.50 -11.54 5.85
CA GLU A 380 -29.14 -11.94 4.59
C GLU A 380 -28.64 -11.11 3.40
N ASP A 381 -28.24 -9.86 3.65
CA ASP A 381 -27.81 -8.90 2.63
C ASP A 381 -26.28 -8.66 2.68
N PHE A 382 -25.50 -9.74 2.57
CA PHE A 382 -24.04 -9.64 2.42
C PHE A 382 -23.62 -9.56 0.95
N LYS A 383 -22.47 -8.96 0.67
CA LYS A 383 -21.91 -8.88 -0.68
C LYS A 383 -21.41 -10.25 -1.16
N SER A 384 -21.88 -10.68 -2.34
CA SER A 384 -21.45 -11.90 -3.03
C SER A 384 -21.58 -11.67 -4.54
N SER A 385 -20.48 -11.87 -5.25
CA SER A 385 -20.42 -11.71 -6.69
C SER A 385 -21.39 -12.68 -7.41
N THR A 386 -21.50 -13.91 -6.92
CA THR A 386 -22.43 -14.90 -7.47
C THR A 386 -23.88 -14.49 -7.28
N ARG A 387 -24.24 -13.98 -6.10
CA ARG A 387 -25.59 -13.51 -5.83
C ARG A 387 -25.95 -12.31 -6.70
N ASP A 388 -25.05 -11.34 -6.79
CA ASP A 388 -25.29 -10.12 -7.57
C ASP A 388 -25.38 -10.44 -9.07
N VAL A 389 -24.49 -11.28 -9.61
CA VAL A 389 -24.58 -11.76 -11.00
C VAL A 389 -25.87 -12.52 -11.26
N LYS A 390 -26.34 -13.34 -10.30
CA LYS A 390 -27.64 -14.04 -10.43
C LYS A 390 -28.80 -13.05 -10.58
N ILE A 391 -28.84 -12.00 -9.78
CA ILE A 391 -29.87 -10.94 -9.86
C ILE A 391 -29.80 -10.26 -11.23
N LEU A 392 -28.58 -9.88 -11.67
CA LEU A 392 -28.39 -9.23 -12.97
C LEU A 392 -28.82 -10.14 -14.15
N LEU A 393 -28.57 -11.45 -14.06
CA LEU A 393 -29.04 -12.43 -15.06
C LEU A 393 -30.56 -12.52 -15.10
N GLU A 394 -31.23 -12.51 -13.94
CA GLU A 394 -32.68 -12.50 -13.85
C GLU A 394 -33.29 -11.23 -14.50
N GLU A 395 -32.70 -10.07 -14.20
CA GLU A 395 -33.10 -8.79 -14.81
C GLU A 395 -32.88 -8.78 -16.34
N LEU A 396 -31.70 -9.23 -16.83
CA LEU A 396 -31.42 -9.33 -18.27
C LEU A 396 -32.38 -10.27 -18.99
N LYS A 397 -32.81 -11.36 -18.33
CA LYS A 397 -33.81 -12.27 -18.86
C LYS A 397 -35.20 -11.60 -18.99
N GLU A 398 -35.57 -10.78 -18.00
CA GLU A 398 -36.83 -9.99 -18.06
C GLU A 398 -36.78 -8.94 -19.18
N GLU A 399 -35.62 -8.36 -19.45
CA GLU A 399 -35.39 -7.41 -20.54
C GLU A 399 -35.30 -8.07 -21.92
N GLY A 400 -35.29 -9.39 -21.96
CA GLY A 400 -35.42 -10.19 -23.20
C GLY A 400 -34.16 -10.17 -24.05
N VAL A 401 -32.96 -10.26 -23.43
CA VAL A 401 -31.70 -10.37 -24.16
C VAL A 401 -31.58 -11.71 -24.90
N ASP A 402 -30.94 -11.71 -26.07
CA ASP A 402 -30.68 -12.90 -26.86
C ASP A 402 -29.47 -13.72 -26.35
N GLY A 403 -28.57 -13.06 -25.60
CA GLY A 403 -27.39 -13.70 -25.04
C GLY A 403 -26.73 -12.84 -23.94
N VAL A 404 -25.83 -13.46 -23.17
CA VAL A 404 -25.11 -12.79 -22.11
C VAL A 404 -23.60 -12.97 -22.29
N VAL A 405 -22.86 -11.94 -22.06
CA VAL A 405 -21.39 -11.91 -21.93
C VAL A 405 -21.05 -11.55 -20.50
N VAL A 406 -20.20 -12.35 -19.84
CA VAL A 406 -19.56 -11.95 -18.57
C VAL A 406 -18.17 -11.42 -18.89
N ASP A 407 -17.97 -10.13 -18.66
CA ASP A 407 -16.70 -9.46 -18.91
C ASP A 407 -15.79 -9.56 -17.67
N LEU A 408 -14.71 -10.32 -17.84
CA LEU A 408 -13.68 -10.53 -16.82
C LEU A 408 -12.37 -9.79 -17.16
N ARG A 409 -12.38 -8.89 -18.12
CA ARG A 409 -11.23 -8.06 -18.43
C ARG A 409 -10.94 -7.16 -17.22
N ASN A 410 -9.68 -7.14 -16.80
CA ASN A 410 -9.22 -6.47 -15.57
C ASN A 410 -9.76 -7.08 -14.25
N ASN A 411 -10.38 -8.27 -14.28
CA ASN A 411 -10.75 -8.97 -13.05
C ASN A 411 -9.48 -9.40 -12.30
N GLY A 412 -9.32 -8.93 -11.07
CA GLY A 412 -8.16 -9.19 -10.22
C GLY A 412 -8.17 -10.55 -9.50
N GLY A 413 -9.21 -11.37 -9.71
CA GLY A 413 -9.42 -12.61 -8.95
C GLY A 413 -10.38 -12.43 -7.79
N GLY A 414 -10.16 -13.13 -6.66
CA GLY A 414 -11.00 -13.06 -5.46
C GLY A 414 -11.33 -14.42 -4.87
N SER A 415 -12.53 -14.62 -4.35
CA SER A 415 -12.98 -15.86 -3.73
C SER A 415 -13.11 -17.00 -4.74
N LEU A 416 -12.35 -18.08 -4.52
CA LEU A 416 -12.46 -19.31 -5.29
C LEU A 416 -13.87 -19.93 -5.18
N GLY A 417 -14.50 -19.81 -4.00
CA GLY A 417 -15.88 -20.27 -3.77
C GLY A 417 -16.88 -19.54 -4.66
N GLU A 418 -16.76 -18.22 -4.76
CA GLU A 418 -17.59 -17.39 -5.63
C GLU A 418 -17.38 -17.73 -7.11
N ALA A 419 -16.12 -17.81 -7.56
CA ALA A 419 -15.82 -18.19 -8.95
C ALA A 419 -16.43 -19.54 -9.32
N ASN A 420 -16.38 -20.53 -8.41
CA ASN A 420 -16.97 -21.84 -8.61
C ASN A 420 -18.51 -21.80 -8.65
N GLN A 421 -19.14 -21.09 -7.71
CA GLN A 421 -20.59 -20.95 -7.65
C GLN A 421 -21.15 -20.18 -8.86
N LEU A 422 -20.41 -19.16 -9.32
CA LEU A 422 -20.79 -18.39 -10.51
C LEU A 422 -20.84 -19.27 -11.76
N VAL A 423 -19.90 -20.22 -11.93
CA VAL A 423 -19.96 -21.21 -13.02
C VAL A 423 -21.26 -22.03 -12.94
N GLY A 424 -21.73 -22.34 -11.72
CA GLY A 424 -22.98 -23.05 -11.48
C GLY A 424 -24.25 -22.30 -11.93
N LEU A 425 -24.17 -21.00 -12.20
CA LEU A 425 -25.28 -20.25 -12.83
C LEU A 425 -25.45 -20.57 -14.32
N PHE A 426 -24.45 -21.12 -14.99
CA PHE A 426 -24.42 -21.38 -16.42
C PHE A 426 -24.41 -22.85 -16.78
N ILE A 427 -23.89 -23.72 -15.90
CA ILE A 427 -23.81 -25.17 -16.10
C ILE A 427 -24.38 -25.93 -14.91
N GLU A 428 -25.13 -27.02 -15.16
CA GLU A 428 -25.76 -27.79 -14.09
C GLU A 428 -24.77 -28.66 -13.31
N THR A 429 -23.81 -29.28 -13.98
CA THR A 429 -22.85 -30.20 -13.40
C THR A 429 -21.53 -30.19 -14.15
N GLY A 430 -20.43 -30.40 -13.44
CA GLY A 430 -19.09 -30.51 -14.01
C GLY A 430 -18.01 -30.27 -12.99
N ALA A 431 -16.77 -30.71 -13.30
CA ALA A 431 -15.58 -30.36 -12.51
C ALA A 431 -15.10 -28.99 -12.94
N THR A 432 -14.95 -28.07 -12.00
CA THR A 432 -14.48 -26.69 -12.24
C THR A 432 -13.02 -26.52 -11.83
N VAL A 433 -12.68 -26.94 -10.61
CA VAL A 433 -11.34 -26.80 -10.04
C VAL A 433 -11.01 -27.99 -9.13
N GLN A 434 -9.74 -28.35 -9.03
CA GLN A 434 -9.25 -29.35 -8.12
C GLN A 434 -8.21 -28.72 -7.18
N ILE A 435 -8.37 -28.95 -5.86
CA ILE A 435 -7.45 -28.43 -4.84
C ILE A 435 -6.72 -29.61 -4.20
N ARG A 436 -5.39 -29.52 -4.13
CA ARG A 436 -4.56 -30.46 -3.41
C ARG A 436 -3.94 -29.78 -2.19
N TYR A 437 -4.18 -30.34 -1.02
CA TYR A 437 -3.61 -29.83 0.23
C TYR A 437 -2.31 -30.56 0.58
N SER A 438 -1.38 -29.84 1.25
CA SER A 438 -0.18 -30.45 1.84
C SER A 438 -0.57 -31.55 2.85
N GLY A 439 0.26 -32.59 2.98
CA GLY A 439 0.04 -33.69 3.94
C GLY A 439 -1.03 -34.71 3.57
N LYS A 440 -1.85 -34.47 2.54
CA LYS A 440 -2.82 -35.46 2.03
C LYS A 440 -2.32 -36.07 0.73
N ARG A 441 -1.65 -37.21 0.84
CA ARG A 441 -1.00 -37.88 -0.29
C ARG A 441 -1.94 -38.30 -1.43
N ASN A 442 -3.26 -38.37 -1.23
CA ASN A 442 -4.27 -38.80 -2.21
C ASN A 442 -5.65 -38.11 -2.05
N GLY A 443 -5.73 -36.92 -1.50
CA GLY A 443 -7.00 -36.23 -1.29
C GLY A 443 -7.17 -35.02 -2.19
N PHE A 444 -8.07 -35.10 -3.17
CA PHE A 444 -8.68 -33.94 -3.81
C PHE A 444 -9.94 -33.63 -3.02
N THR A 445 -10.10 -32.41 -2.54
CA THR A 445 -11.43 -31.91 -2.16
C THR A 445 -12.04 -31.20 -3.37
N ARG A 446 -13.31 -31.48 -3.60
CA ARG A 446 -14.12 -30.69 -4.53
C ARG A 446 -14.59 -29.46 -3.75
N PRO A 447 -14.49 -28.26 -4.31
CA PRO A 447 -15.09 -27.08 -3.71
C PRO A 447 -16.59 -27.18 -3.67
#